data_198b532d20caa99f704405141d51f9e1
#
_entry.id   198b532d20caa99f704405141d51f9e1
#
_cell.length_a   1.000
_cell.length_b   1.000
_cell.length_c   1.000
_cell.angle_alpha   90.00
_cell.angle_beta   90.00
_cell.angle_gamma   90.00
#
_symmetry.space_group_name_H-M   'P 1'
#
loop_
_entity.id
_entity.type
_entity.pdbx_description
1 polymer ?
#
loop_
_entity_poly.entity_id
_entity_poly.type
_entity_poly.pdbx_seq_one_letter_code
_entity_poly.pdbx_strand_id
1 'polypeptide(L)'
;MSISLGVPGQIMPPAARAVQYAQRAESDGFDAVWWPCHLMGWHPNSMWTEDVTPLAAMQNSPHTHFDPLSMMAAVAAVTERIKVGVAVTDVIRRHPAMLAMEALTVDHVAGGRAIIGLGSGERLNVTPYGMEFDKPVARLAEAIEVIRLLWSTDQPVDFDGQFFKLRDAVLGLEPFEGRTPPIWLASHGPKMLELCGTQGDGWIPTKSEPEEYAQRLSVIHESAERAGRDPQAIVPSMLGYVLCAPDEESLERMCEHPLVRMLCILLPAKEYRAVGAEPPFEGESGFHSFVPTTVSRAESERVVAAIPPSLVRRATFHGDANQIAEQVRAYEQAGLRDLVMWNVTAFAEPSLASYSFKVLRELRELL
;
A
#
# COMPACT_ATOMS: atom_id res chain seq x y z
N MET A 1 -16.49 6.89 -16.08
CA MET A 1 -15.31 6.02 -16.34
C MET A 1 -15.34 4.95 -15.27
N SER A 2 -15.09 3.67 -15.58
CA SER A 2 -15.02 2.61 -14.59
C SER A 2 -13.79 2.78 -13.67
N ILE A 3 -13.90 2.43 -12.40
CA ILE A 3 -12.79 2.40 -11.46
C ILE A 3 -11.85 1.25 -11.84
N SER A 4 -10.53 1.51 -11.88
CA SER A 4 -9.52 0.47 -12.00
C SER A 4 -9.42 -0.32 -10.69
N LEU A 5 -9.39 -1.64 -10.74
CA LEU A 5 -9.37 -2.51 -9.57
C LEU A 5 -8.08 -3.34 -9.51
N GLY A 6 -7.30 -3.09 -8.47
CA GLY A 6 -6.10 -3.86 -8.14
C GLY A 6 -6.31 -4.83 -6.99
N VAL A 7 -5.59 -5.93 -6.99
CA VAL A 7 -5.61 -6.95 -5.92
C VAL A 7 -4.21 -7.12 -5.31
N PRO A 8 -4.10 -7.60 -4.05
CA PRO A 8 -2.79 -7.87 -3.45
C PRO A 8 -2.13 -9.08 -4.10
N GLY A 9 -0.85 -9.00 -4.34
CA GLY A 9 -0.02 -10.15 -4.67
C GLY A 9 0.15 -11.08 -3.46
N GLN A 10 0.32 -12.36 -3.72
CA GLN A 10 0.61 -13.33 -2.66
C GLN A 10 2.02 -13.09 -2.08
N ILE A 11 2.11 -13.07 -0.76
CA ILE A 11 3.35 -12.82 -0.02
C ILE A 11 3.97 -14.09 0.57
N MET A 12 3.24 -15.20 0.58
CA MET A 12 3.66 -16.46 1.18
C MET A 12 4.30 -17.41 0.14
N PRO A 13 5.33 -18.17 0.54
CA PRO A 13 5.89 -19.22 -0.28
C PRO A 13 4.86 -20.36 -0.58
N PRO A 14 5.06 -21.11 -1.67
CA PRO A 14 6.14 -20.94 -2.65
C PRO A 14 5.84 -19.83 -3.67
N ALA A 15 6.88 -19.18 -4.21
CA ALA A 15 6.74 -18.09 -5.18
C ALA A 15 5.93 -18.47 -6.43
N ALA A 16 5.99 -19.75 -6.85
CA ALA A 16 5.19 -20.23 -7.97
C ALA A 16 3.67 -20.03 -7.78
N ARG A 17 3.16 -20.12 -6.53
CA ARG A 17 1.74 -19.83 -6.23
C ARG A 17 1.43 -18.33 -6.39
N ALA A 18 2.35 -17.46 -6.00
CA ALA A 18 2.20 -16.03 -6.17
C ALA A 18 2.12 -15.64 -7.66
N VAL A 19 2.95 -16.28 -8.50
CA VAL A 19 2.92 -16.10 -9.95
C VAL A 19 1.59 -16.60 -10.54
N GLN A 20 1.16 -17.82 -10.19
CA GLN A 20 -0.13 -18.38 -10.64
C GLN A 20 -1.32 -17.54 -10.21
N TYR A 21 -1.28 -16.99 -9.00
CA TYR A 21 -2.32 -16.08 -8.50
C TYR A 21 -2.42 -14.82 -9.37
N ALA A 22 -1.30 -14.21 -9.73
CA ALA A 22 -1.28 -13.01 -10.56
C ALA A 22 -1.75 -13.29 -12.00
N GLN A 23 -1.38 -14.43 -12.59
CA GLN A 23 -1.91 -14.87 -13.90
C GLN A 23 -3.43 -15.07 -13.83
N ARG A 24 -3.93 -15.63 -12.72
CA ARG A 24 -5.37 -15.74 -12.50
C ARG A 24 -6.05 -14.40 -12.35
N ALA A 25 -5.47 -13.46 -11.58
CA ALA A 25 -6.00 -12.11 -11.45
C ALA A 25 -6.10 -11.41 -12.82
N GLU A 26 -5.10 -11.59 -13.69
CA GLU A 26 -5.16 -11.10 -15.07
C GLU A 26 -6.29 -11.76 -15.88
N SER A 27 -6.46 -13.08 -15.78
CA SER A 27 -7.53 -13.80 -16.50
C SER A 27 -8.91 -13.45 -15.96
N ASP A 28 -9.03 -13.19 -14.67
CA ASP A 28 -10.26 -12.71 -14.02
C ASP A 28 -10.54 -11.22 -14.35
N GLY A 29 -9.60 -10.53 -15.04
CA GLY A 29 -9.74 -9.18 -15.60
C GLY A 29 -9.46 -8.05 -14.62
N PHE A 30 -8.72 -8.30 -13.53
CA PHE A 30 -8.21 -7.23 -12.67
C PHE A 30 -7.15 -6.39 -13.38
N ASP A 31 -7.07 -5.10 -13.03
CA ASP A 31 -6.22 -4.13 -13.72
C ASP A 31 -4.79 -4.12 -13.19
N ALA A 32 -4.59 -4.48 -11.91
CA ALA A 32 -3.28 -4.46 -11.28
C ALA A 32 -3.12 -5.51 -10.19
N VAL A 33 -1.87 -5.93 -9.97
CA VAL A 33 -1.44 -6.73 -8.81
C VAL A 33 -0.38 -5.94 -8.03
N TRP A 34 -0.54 -5.88 -6.70
CA TRP A 34 0.25 -5.02 -5.83
C TRP A 34 0.93 -5.80 -4.71
N TRP A 35 2.20 -5.53 -4.43
CA TRP A 35 2.95 -6.12 -3.32
C TRP A 35 3.28 -5.07 -2.26
N PRO A 36 3.21 -5.43 -0.96
CA PRO A 36 3.77 -4.62 0.12
C PRO A 36 5.29 -4.74 0.11
N CYS A 37 5.98 -3.74 0.63
CA CYS A 37 7.43 -3.79 0.83
C CYS A 37 7.76 -3.81 2.32
N HIS A 38 7.69 -4.98 2.92
CA HIS A 38 7.92 -5.18 4.34
C HIS A 38 9.06 -6.16 4.60
N LEU A 39 9.91 -5.86 5.59
CA LEU A 39 10.80 -6.82 6.26
C LEU A 39 10.08 -7.43 7.46
N MET A 40 9.20 -6.65 8.09
CA MET A 40 8.40 -7.01 9.24
C MET A 40 6.92 -6.68 8.98
N GLY A 41 6.05 -7.67 9.11
CA GLY A 41 4.60 -7.47 9.06
C GLY A 41 4.06 -6.87 10.36
N TRP A 42 2.81 -6.42 10.34
CA TRP A 42 2.15 -5.69 11.43
C TRP A 42 1.74 -6.51 12.63
N HIS A 43 1.50 -7.81 12.44
CA HIS A 43 1.01 -8.66 13.50
C HIS A 43 2.14 -9.07 14.44
N PRO A 44 1.99 -8.91 15.76
CA PRO A 44 2.96 -9.37 16.72
C PRO A 44 3.13 -10.90 16.69
N ASN A 45 4.36 -11.37 16.84
CA ASN A 45 4.64 -12.80 16.99
C ASN A 45 3.82 -13.43 18.13
N SER A 46 3.60 -12.66 19.21
CA SER A 46 2.82 -13.07 20.37
C SER A 46 1.35 -13.34 20.06
N MET A 47 0.81 -12.79 18.95
CA MET A 47 -0.56 -13.01 18.48
C MET A 47 -0.63 -13.98 17.29
N TRP A 48 0.52 -14.41 16.74
CA TRP A 48 0.56 -15.34 15.62
C TRP A 48 0.66 -16.78 16.11
N THR A 49 -0.44 -17.26 16.68
CA THR A 49 -0.57 -18.57 17.33
C THR A 49 -1.89 -19.24 16.93
N GLU A 50 -1.95 -20.57 16.95
CA GLU A 50 -3.12 -21.33 16.48
C GLU A 50 -4.39 -21.07 17.28
N ASP A 51 -4.27 -20.63 18.54
CA ASP A 51 -5.42 -20.18 19.36
C ASP A 51 -5.99 -18.84 18.92
N VAL A 52 -5.24 -18.04 18.16
CA VAL A 52 -5.69 -16.75 17.60
C VAL A 52 -6.09 -16.89 16.14
N THR A 53 -5.30 -17.61 15.35
CA THR A 53 -5.58 -17.78 13.92
C THR A 53 -5.08 -19.12 13.39
N PRO A 54 -5.89 -19.87 12.63
CA PRO A 54 -5.42 -21.10 11.98
C PRO A 54 -4.34 -20.84 10.90
N LEU A 55 -4.14 -19.60 10.47
CA LEU A 55 -3.05 -19.27 9.56
C LEU A 55 -1.66 -19.53 10.16
N ALA A 56 -1.53 -19.50 11.48
CA ALA A 56 -0.28 -19.81 12.18
C ALA A 56 0.21 -21.24 11.93
N ALA A 57 -0.70 -22.19 11.71
CA ALA A 57 -0.35 -23.56 11.30
C ALA A 57 0.18 -23.65 9.86
N MET A 58 -0.17 -22.68 9.00
CA MET A 58 0.18 -22.66 7.59
C MET A 58 1.42 -21.79 7.31
N GLN A 59 1.65 -20.78 8.14
CA GLN A 59 2.72 -19.80 8.02
C GLN A 59 3.39 -19.59 9.38
N ASN A 60 4.65 -19.98 9.52
CA ASN A 60 5.37 -19.93 10.80
C ASN A 60 5.63 -18.51 11.33
N SER A 61 5.51 -17.48 10.50
CA SER A 61 5.81 -16.11 10.89
C SER A 61 4.85 -15.11 10.24
N PRO A 62 4.31 -14.13 10.99
CA PRO A 62 3.53 -13.04 10.43
C PRO A 62 4.37 -12.06 9.58
N HIS A 63 5.69 -12.23 9.62
CA HIS A 63 6.64 -11.35 8.94
C HIS A 63 7.10 -11.90 7.57
N THR A 64 6.50 -12.98 7.08
CA THR A 64 6.86 -13.56 5.79
C THR A 64 6.41 -12.65 4.65
N HIS A 65 7.38 -12.09 3.92
CA HIS A 65 7.15 -11.29 2.71
C HIS A 65 8.20 -11.63 1.66
N PHE A 66 7.80 -11.59 0.40
CA PHE A 66 8.73 -11.55 -0.72
C PHE A 66 9.21 -10.12 -0.97
N ASP A 67 10.39 -9.97 -1.56
CA ASP A 67 10.80 -8.68 -2.13
C ASP A 67 9.83 -8.29 -3.28
N PRO A 68 9.20 -7.10 -3.19
CA PRO A 68 8.15 -6.73 -4.14
C PRO A 68 8.67 -6.55 -5.57
N LEU A 69 9.83 -5.95 -5.78
CA LEU A 69 10.35 -5.68 -7.12
C LEU A 69 10.74 -6.98 -7.83
N SER A 70 11.30 -7.95 -7.09
CA SER A 70 11.56 -9.30 -7.60
C SER A 70 10.28 -10.01 -8.01
N MET A 71 9.21 -9.90 -7.21
CA MET A 71 7.91 -10.49 -7.55
C MET A 71 7.22 -9.78 -8.71
N MET A 72 7.31 -8.45 -8.77
CA MET A 72 6.82 -7.67 -9.91
C MET A 72 7.48 -8.14 -11.21
N ALA A 73 8.81 -8.29 -11.23
CA ALA A 73 9.54 -8.78 -12.39
C ALA A 73 9.13 -10.22 -12.78
N ALA A 74 9.04 -11.13 -11.81
CA ALA A 74 8.64 -12.52 -12.05
C ALA A 74 7.23 -12.63 -12.64
N VAL A 75 6.28 -11.84 -12.15
CA VAL A 75 4.89 -11.82 -12.64
C VAL A 75 4.80 -11.10 -13.98
N ALA A 76 5.48 -9.98 -14.15
CA ALA A 76 5.50 -9.23 -15.40
C ALA A 76 5.97 -10.07 -16.59
N ALA A 77 6.95 -10.97 -16.36
CA ALA A 77 7.51 -11.85 -17.39
C ALA A 77 6.53 -12.92 -17.91
N VAL A 78 5.41 -13.17 -17.19
CA VAL A 78 4.44 -14.22 -17.52
C VAL A 78 3.00 -13.72 -17.64
N THR A 79 2.82 -12.40 -17.65
CA THR A 79 1.55 -11.70 -17.84
C THR A 79 1.67 -10.67 -18.97
N GLU A 80 0.56 -10.29 -19.58
CA GLU A 80 0.57 -9.45 -20.78
C GLU A 80 -0.09 -8.08 -20.59
N ARG A 81 -1.09 -7.98 -19.70
CA ARG A 81 -1.95 -6.80 -19.57
C ARG A 81 -1.97 -6.20 -18.16
N ILE A 82 -1.97 -7.07 -17.14
CA ILE A 82 -2.10 -6.62 -15.76
C ILE A 82 -0.90 -5.76 -15.35
N LYS A 83 -1.17 -4.62 -14.73
CA LYS A 83 -0.13 -3.78 -14.14
C LYS A 83 0.47 -4.45 -12.92
N VAL A 84 1.74 -4.21 -12.67
CA VAL A 84 2.47 -4.70 -11.49
C VAL A 84 2.92 -3.51 -10.66
N GLY A 85 2.61 -3.51 -9.37
CA GLY A 85 2.88 -2.37 -8.52
C GLY A 85 3.42 -2.73 -7.14
N VAL A 86 4.15 -1.80 -6.54
CA VAL A 86 4.51 -1.85 -5.11
C VAL A 86 3.71 -0.80 -4.33
N ALA A 87 3.03 -1.21 -3.26
CA ALA A 87 2.23 -0.32 -2.42
C ALA A 87 2.57 -0.49 -0.93
N VAL A 88 3.58 0.25 -0.45
CA VAL A 88 4.57 1.07 -1.11
C VAL A 88 5.97 0.73 -0.60
N THR A 89 7.04 1.05 -1.35
CA THR A 89 8.43 0.97 -0.85
C THR A 89 8.91 2.32 -0.32
N ASP A 90 10.12 2.38 0.24
CA ASP A 90 10.73 3.60 0.74
C ASP A 90 12.19 3.76 0.30
N VAL A 91 12.68 4.98 0.45
CA VAL A 91 14.03 5.41 0.05
C VAL A 91 15.04 5.43 1.20
N ILE A 92 14.65 4.93 2.38
CA ILE A 92 15.54 4.73 3.52
C ILE A 92 16.24 3.39 3.38
N ARG A 93 15.48 2.34 3.09
CA ARG A 93 15.98 0.96 2.91
C ARG A 93 16.64 0.75 1.54
N ARG A 94 16.25 1.54 0.52
CA ARG A 94 16.78 1.46 -0.84
C ARG A 94 17.37 2.81 -1.25
N HIS A 95 18.65 2.81 -1.63
CA HIS A 95 19.25 4.02 -2.19
C HIS A 95 18.54 4.43 -3.49
N PRO A 96 18.22 5.72 -3.72
CA PRO A 96 17.45 6.15 -4.89
C PRO A 96 18.08 5.78 -6.23
N ALA A 97 19.40 5.72 -6.35
CA ALA A 97 20.06 5.25 -7.57
C ALA A 97 19.81 3.76 -7.85
N MET A 98 19.79 2.91 -6.81
CA MET A 98 19.43 1.50 -6.96
C MET A 98 17.95 1.35 -7.33
N LEU A 99 17.08 2.09 -6.65
CA LEU A 99 15.65 2.07 -6.95
C LEU A 99 15.35 2.58 -8.36
N ALA A 100 16.08 3.60 -8.85
CA ALA A 100 15.96 4.07 -10.23
C ALA A 100 16.27 2.97 -11.25
N MET A 101 17.36 2.22 -11.05
CA MET A 101 17.73 1.08 -11.90
C MET A 101 16.72 -0.07 -11.79
N GLU A 102 16.33 -0.46 -10.57
CA GLU A 102 15.36 -1.53 -10.31
C GLU A 102 14.00 -1.23 -10.96
N ALA A 103 13.51 0.00 -10.82
CA ALA A 103 12.25 0.45 -11.40
C ALA A 103 12.24 0.37 -12.94
N LEU A 104 13.27 0.87 -13.60
CA LEU A 104 13.40 0.75 -15.06
C LEU A 104 13.51 -0.72 -15.49
N THR A 105 14.27 -1.54 -14.76
CA THR A 105 14.42 -2.97 -15.06
C THR A 105 13.07 -3.69 -14.99
N VAL A 106 12.30 -3.46 -13.92
CA VAL A 106 10.96 -4.04 -13.78
C VAL A 106 10.03 -3.55 -14.89
N ASP A 107 10.12 -2.27 -15.25
CA ASP A 107 9.27 -1.67 -16.28
C ASP A 107 9.59 -2.23 -17.68
N HIS A 108 10.87 -2.47 -18.01
CA HIS A 108 11.26 -3.18 -19.22
C HIS A 108 10.70 -4.59 -19.28
N VAL A 109 10.80 -5.36 -18.18
CA VAL A 109 10.22 -6.72 -18.10
C VAL A 109 8.70 -6.66 -18.23
N ALA A 110 8.08 -5.61 -17.68
CA ALA A 110 6.64 -5.40 -17.72
C ALA A 110 6.13 -4.80 -19.04
N GLY A 111 7.01 -4.35 -19.94
CA GLY A 111 6.60 -3.66 -21.16
C GLY A 111 5.79 -2.37 -20.86
N GLY A 112 6.24 -1.55 -19.91
CA GLY A 112 5.62 -0.28 -19.55
C GLY A 112 4.40 -0.40 -18.60
N ARG A 113 4.26 -1.52 -17.87
CA ARG A 113 3.13 -1.78 -16.96
C ARG A 113 3.47 -1.65 -15.47
N ALA A 114 4.71 -1.25 -15.13
CA ALA A 114 5.12 -1.10 -13.73
C ALA A 114 4.61 0.20 -13.11
N ILE A 115 4.26 0.15 -11.81
CA ILE A 115 3.92 1.32 -10.99
C ILE A 115 4.78 1.28 -9.74
N ILE A 116 5.51 2.37 -9.47
CA ILE A 116 6.41 2.46 -8.32
C ILE A 116 5.75 3.30 -7.23
N GLY A 117 5.14 2.62 -6.26
CA GLY A 117 4.60 3.28 -5.10
C GLY A 117 5.68 3.60 -4.07
N LEU A 118 5.77 4.87 -3.67
CA LEU A 118 6.73 5.36 -2.68
C LEU A 118 6.03 5.95 -1.46
N GLY A 119 6.59 5.66 -0.29
CA GLY A 119 6.20 6.26 0.98
C GLY A 119 7.40 6.82 1.74
N SER A 120 7.12 7.58 2.79
CA SER A 120 8.17 8.13 3.66
C SER A 120 8.86 7.07 4.55
N GLY A 121 8.44 5.81 4.45
CA GLY A 121 8.93 4.72 5.26
C GLY A 121 8.15 4.53 6.57
N GLU A 122 8.39 3.39 7.21
CA GLU A 122 7.75 2.95 8.43
C GLU A 122 8.79 2.59 9.48
N ARG A 123 8.64 3.08 10.68
CA ARG A 123 9.62 2.86 11.74
C ARG A 123 9.93 1.37 11.95
N LEU A 124 8.90 0.52 11.97
CA LEU A 124 9.03 -0.93 12.17
C LEU A 124 9.88 -1.63 11.09
N ASN A 125 9.93 -1.07 9.88
CA ASN A 125 10.72 -1.60 8.78
C ASN A 125 12.09 -0.92 8.61
N VAL A 126 12.45 0.05 9.48
CA VAL A 126 13.66 0.85 9.40
C VAL A 126 14.52 0.69 10.64
N THR A 127 14.03 1.11 11.83
CA THR A 127 14.87 1.20 13.04
C THR A 127 15.34 -0.15 13.59
N PRO A 128 14.55 -1.25 13.56
CA PRO A 128 15.04 -2.55 14.00
C PRO A 128 16.20 -3.11 13.16
N TYR A 129 16.39 -2.58 11.95
CA TYR A 129 17.45 -2.99 11.01
C TYR A 129 18.65 -2.06 11.02
N GLY A 130 18.77 -1.19 12.04
CA GLY A 130 19.93 -0.31 12.24
C GLY A 130 19.96 0.92 11.34
N MET A 131 18.87 1.24 10.67
CA MET A 131 18.76 2.43 9.82
C MET A 131 18.10 3.59 10.56
N GLU A 132 18.53 4.83 10.26
CA GLU A 132 17.98 6.04 10.86
C GLU A 132 16.65 6.44 10.22
N PHE A 133 15.63 6.66 11.06
CA PHE A 133 14.34 7.20 10.65
C PHE A 133 14.27 8.70 10.95
N ASP A 134 15.03 9.48 10.17
CA ASP A 134 15.13 10.94 10.31
C ASP A 134 14.63 11.67 9.05
N LYS A 135 13.84 12.73 9.27
CA LYS A 135 13.28 13.60 8.21
C LYS A 135 12.75 12.85 6.98
N PRO A 136 11.91 11.80 7.16
CA PRO A 136 11.59 10.84 6.11
C PRO A 136 10.90 11.48 4.89
N VAL A 137 10.08 12.54 5.09
CA VAL A 137 9.42 13.25 3.98
C VAL A 137 10.42 14.04 3.14
N ALA A 138 11.37 14.76 3.77
CA ALA A 138 12.38 15.50 3.06
C ALA A 138 13.35 14.58 2.31
N ARG A 139 13.70 13.45 2.92
CA ARG A 139 14.50 12.40 2.29
C ARG A 139 13.80 11.81 1.06
N LEU A 140 12.48 11.58 1.15
CA LEU A 140 11.69 11.08 0.02
C LEU A 140 11.64 12.11 -1.11
N ALA A 141 11.41 13.38 -0.82
CA ALA A 141 11.39 14.44 -1.83
C ALA A 141 12.70 14.48 -2.62
N GLU A 142 13.83 14.52 -1.91
CA GLU A 142 15.16 14.54 -2.52
C GLU A 142 15.47 13.24 -3.31
N ALA A 143 15.00 12.08 -2.81
CA ALA A 143 15.17 10.83 -3.52
C ALA A 143 14.39 10.77 -4.85
N ILE A 144 13.18 11.34 -4.92
CA ILE A 144 12.42 11.43 -6.17
C ILE A 144 13.16 12.32 -7.18
N GLU A 145 13.77 13.44 -6.73
CA GLU A 145 14.60 14.29 -7.59
C GLU A 145 15.79 13.49 -8.14
N VAL A 146 16.50 12.74 -7.31
CA VAL A 146 17.62 11.88 -7.74
C VAL A 146 17.16 10.81 -8.75
N ILE A 147 16.04 10.14 -8.49
CA ILE A 147 15.49 9.12 -9.40
C ILE A 147 15.16 9.75 -10.76
N ARG A 148 14.43 10.86 -10.77
CA ARG A 148 14.07 11.56 -12.02
C ARG A 148 15.27 12.12 -12.76
N LEU A 149 16.27 12.63 -12.04
CA LEU A 149 17.53 13.08 -12.63
C LEU A 149 18.25 11.93 -13.35
N LEU A 150 18.39 10.77 -12.71
CA LEU A 150 19.02 9.59 -13.30
C LEU A 150 18.23 9.01 -14.49
N TRP A 151 16.92 9.21 -14.53
CA TRP A 151 16.08 8.78 -15.67
C TRP A 151 16.09 9.76 -16.84
N SER A 152 16.54 11.00 -16.62
CA SER A 152 16.44 12.07 -17.64
C SER A 152 17.57 12.06 -18.67
N THR A 153 18.67 11.36 -18.39
CA THR A 153 19.87 11.36 -19.26
C THR A 153 20.74 10.13 -19.02
N ASP A 154 21.46 9.72 -20.06
CA ASP A 154 22.53 8.71 -20.03
C ASP A 154 23.93 9.33 -19.78
N GLN A 155 24.00 10.66 -19.64
CA GLN A 155 25.25 11.38 -19.36
C GLN A 155 25.53 11.45 -17.85
N PRO A 156 26.82 11.64 -17.45
CA PRO A 156 27.16 11.86 -16.05
C PRO A 156 26.41 13.04 -15.43
N VAL A 157 25.87 12.82 -14.23
CA VAL A 157 25.14 13.84 -13.46
C VAL A 157 25.71 14.02 -12.07
N ASP A 158 25.67 15.25 -11.59
CA ASP A 158 25.94 15.62 -10.20
C ASP A 158 24.65 15.97 -9.47
N PHE A 159 24.60 15.63 -8.19
CA PHE A 159 23.54 16.06 -7.29
C PHE A 159 24.13 16.35 -5.91
N ASP A 160 23.84 17.49 -5.32
CA ASP A 160 24.38 17.91 -4.02
C ASP A 160 23.25 18.21 -3.02
N GLY A 161 22.54 17.17 -2.60
CA GLY A 161 21.45 17.26 -1.67
C GLY A 161 21.87 17.16 -0.20
N GLN A 162 20.88 17.23 0.68
CA GLN A 162 21.07 17.02 2.12
C GLN A 162 21.32 15.55 2.45
N PHE A 163 20.62 14.65 1.79
CA PHE A 163 20.61 13.21 2.09
C PHE A 163 21.38 12.39 1.07
N PHE A 164 21.38 12.82 -0.18
CA PHE A 164 22.02 12.10 -1.28
C PHE A 164 23.00 13.00 -2.01
N LYS A 165 24.14 12.43 -2.40
CA LYS A 165 25.15 13.13 -3.16
C LYS A 165 25.63 12.24 -4.29
N LEU A 166 25.54 12.75 -5.51
CA LEU A 166 26.06 12.09 -6.70
C LEU A 166 27.22 12.91 -7.27
N ARG A 167 28.21 12.23 -7.82
CA ARG A 167 29.32 12.83 -8.56
C ARG A 167 29.64 11.95 -9.76
N ASP A 168 29.60 12.54 -10.95
CA ASP A 168 29.82 11.84 -12.24
C ASP A 168 28.98 10.54 -12.34
N ALA A 169 27.79 10.53 -11.77
CA ALA A 169 26.93 9.34 -11.72
C ALA A 169 26.21 9.11 -13.02
N VAL A 170 26.16 7.85 -13.49
CA VAL A 170 25.50 7.46 -14.74
C VAL A 170 24.51 6.33 -14.48
N LEU A 171 23.32 6.42 -15.06
CA LEU A 171 22.39 5.32 -15.24
C LEU A 171 22.14 5.13 -16.76
N GLY A 172 22.84 4.18 -17.37
CA GLY A 172 22.80 3.98 -18.83
C GLY A 172 21.59 3.15 -19.33
N LEU A 173 20.69 2.71 -18.42
CA LEU A 173 19.45 2.04 -18.81
C LEU A 173 18.39 3.11 -19.15
N GLU A 174 18.03 3.20 -20.42
CA GLU A 174 16.99 4.13 -20.88
C GLU A 174 15.59 3.69 -20.43
N PRO A 175 14.64 4.63 -20.23
CA PRO A 175 13.23 4.30 -19.98
C PRO A 175 12.61 3.50 -21.13
N PHE A 176 11.73 2.54 -20.81
CA PHE A 176 11.03 1.72 -21.80
C PHE A 176 10.20 2.60 -22.75
N GLU A 177 10.47 2.50 -24.05
CA GLU A 177 9.87 3.36 -25.09
C GLU A 177 9.94 4.87 -24.79
N GLY A 178 10.98 5.32 -24.08
CA GLY A 178 11.17 6.72 -23.69
C GLY A 178 10.22 7.20 -22.58
N ARG A 179 9.52 6.32 -21.90
CA ARG A 179 8.58 6.65 -20.81
C ARG A 179 9.04 6.04 -19.49
N THR A 180 9.14 6.86 -18.46
CA THR A 180 9.48 6.39 -17.11
C THR A 180 8.27 5.75 -16.43
N PRO A 181 8.46 4.71 -15.57
CA PRO A 181 7.40 4.17 -14.76
C PRO A 181 6.82 5.26 -13.84
N PRO A 182 5.48 5.33 -13.66
CA PRO A 182 4.86 6.33 -12.80
C PRO A 182 5.22 6.10 -11.33
N ILE A 183 5.48 7.21 -10.63
CA ILE A 183 5.72 7.24 -9.18
C ILE A 183 4.43 7.65 -8.47
N TRP A 184 3.85 6.72 -7.70
CA TRP A 184 2.67 6.97 -6.87
C TRP A 184 3.07 7.18 -5.42
N LEU A 185 2.49 8.18 -4.74
CA LEU A 185 2.87 8.56 -3.38
C LEU A 185 1.80 8.21 -2.34
N ALA A 186 2.21 7.46 -1.32
CA ALA A 186 1.39 7.25 -0.12
C ALA A 186 1.42 8.52 0.74
N SER A 187 0.40 9.35 0.60
CA SER A 187 0.37 10.69 1.19
C SER A 187 -0.85 10.90 2.07
N HIS A 188 -0.62 11.33 3.33
CA HIS A 188 -1.67 11.60 4.31
C HIS A 188 -1.59 13.01 4.90
N GLY A 189 -0.42 13.42 5.38
CA GLY A 189 -0.20 14.74 5.99
C GLY A 189 0.08 15.84 4.97
N PRO A 190 -0.03 17.13 5.37
CA PRO A 190 0.06 18.28 4.46
C PRO A 190 1.31 18.30 3.59
N LYS A 191 2.49 18.03 4.17
CA LYS A 191 3.76 18.01 3.42
C LYS A 191 3.82 16.88 2.38
N MET A 192 3.22 15.74 2.68
CA MET A 192 3.17 14.61 1.74
C MET A 192 2.14 14.86 0.63
N LEU A 193 1.01 15.51 0.93
CA LEU A 193 0.02 15.91 -0.08
C LEU A 193 0.62 16.95 -1.04
N GLU A 194 1.35 17.94 -0.52
CA GLU A 194 2.08 18.92 -1.32
C GLU A 194 3.14 18.22 -2.21
N LEU A 195 3.93 17.28 -1.65
CA LEU A 195 4.90 16.50 -2.41
C LEU A 195 4.23 15.68 -3.51
N CYS A 196 3.06 15.09 -3.23
CA CYS A 196 2.29 14.36 -4.22
C CYS A 196 1.87 15.24 -5.39
N GLY A 197 1.34 16.44 -5.12
CA GLY A 197 0.99 17.42 -6.16
C GLY A 197 2.20 17.86 -6.98
N THR A 198 3.32 18.15 -6.33
CA THR A 198 4.51 18.70 -6.99
C THR A 198 5.34 17.65 -7.74
N GLN A 199 5.38 16.39 -7.28
CA GLN A 199 6.30 15.38 -7.82
C GLN A 199 5.67 14.01 -8.10
N GLY A 200 4.47 13.69 -7.59
CA GLY A 200 3.80 12.41 -7.79
C GLY A 200 3.09 12.30 -9.14
N ASP A 201 3.00 11.09 -9.67
CA ASP A 201 2.20 10.76 -10.85
C ASP A 201 0.87 10.05 -10.45
N GLY A 202 0.75 9.68 -9.18
CA GLY A 202 -0.45 9.15 -8.56
C GLY A 202 -0.43 9.30 -7.05
N TRP A 203 -1.60 9.23 -6.45
CA TRP A 203 -1.82 9.32 -5.02
C TRP A 203 -2.44 8.03 -4.51
N ILE A 204 -1.80 7.35 -3.55
CA ILE A 204 -2.23 6.07 -3.00
C ILE A 204 -2.30 6.11 -1.46
N PRO A 205 -3.28 6.82 -0.87
CA PRO A 205 -3.50 6.83 0.57
C PRO A 205 -4.17 5.53 1.04
N THR A 206 -4.16 5.28 2.35
CA THR A 206 -5.12 4.37 2.97
C THR A 206 -6.50 5.03 3.09
N LYS A 207 -7.55 4.20 3.27
CA LYS A 207 -8.94 4.66 3.36
C LYS A 207 -9.13 5.75 4.42
N SER A 208 -9.84 6.80 4.08
CA SER A 208 -10.41 7.83 4.93
C SER A 208 -11.85 8.06 4.49
N GLU A 209 -12.63 8.89 5.18
CA GLU A 209 -14.00 9.20 4.73
C GLU A 209 -14.01 9.88 3.34
N PRO A 210 -15.07 9.70 2.53
CA PRO A 210 -15.13 10.24 1.16
C PRO A 210 -14.92 11.75 1.09
N GLU A 211 -15.50 12.50 2.03
CA GLU A 211 -15.37 13.96 2.09
C GLU A 211 -13.92 14.37 2.39
N GLU A 212 -13.25 13.66 3.27
CA GLU A 212 -11.84 13.90 3.57
C GLU A 212 -10.95 13.51 2.39
N TYR A 213 -11.28 12.43 1.69
CA TYR A 213 -10.60 12.02 0.47
C TYR A 213 -10.66 13.14 -0.59
N ALA A 214 -11.87 13.69 -0.86
CA ALA A 214 -12.06 14.78 -1.79
C ALA A 214 -11.28 16.05 -1.39
N GLN A 215 -11.29 16.40 -0.11
CA GLN A 215 -10.53 17.56 0.41
C GLN A 215 -9.02 17.39 0.21
N ARG A 216 -8.48 16.20 0.50
CA ARG A 216 -7.05 15.91 0.31
C ARG A 216 -6.66 15.92 -1.17
N LEU A 217 -7.53 15.40 -2.04
CA LEU A 217 -7.34 15.44 -3.49
C LEU A 217 -7.30 16.88 -4.02
N SER A 218 -8.15 17.78 -3.48
CA SER A 218 -8.11 19.20 -3.82
C SER A 218 -6.76 19.83 -3.46
N VAL A 219 -6.21 19.52 -2.26
CA VAL A 219 -4.87 20.00 -1.85
C VAL A 219 -3.76 19.53 -2.81
N ILE A 220 -3.85 18.28 -3.28
CA ILE A 220 -2.90 17.73 -4.26
C ILE A 220 -3.03 18.49 -5.59
N HIS A 221 -4.23 18.70 -6.09
CA HIS A 221 -4.50 19.41 -7.34
C HIS A 221 -4.00 20.86 -7.28
N GLU A 222 -4.33 21.59 -6.22
CA GLU A 222 -3.83 22.95 -6.00
C GLU A 222 -2.29 23.03 -5.94
N SER A 223 -1.66 22.02 -5.34
CA SER A 223 -0.19 21.93 -5.28
C SER A 223 0.42 21.65 -6.64
N ALA A 224 -0.23 20.81 -7.46
CA ALA A 224 0.17 20.55 -8.84
C ALA A 224 0.06 21.84 -9.69
N GLU A 225 -1.05 22.53 -9.61
CA GLU A 225 -1.26 23.80 -10.34
C GLU A 225 -0.21 24.86 -9.97
N ARG A 226 0.09 25.04 -8.67
CA ARG A 226 1.14 25.95 -8.21
C ARG A 226 2.53 25.56 -8.73
N ALA A 227 2.77 24.28 -8.97
CA ALA A 227 4.00 23.75 -9.54
C ALA A 227 4.01 23.78 -11.09
N GLY A 228 2.95 24.27 -11.75
CA GLY A 228 2.82 24.30 -13.21
C GLY A 228 2.58 22.92 -13.83
N ARG A 229 2.07 21.95 -13.04
CA ARG A 229 1.72 20.60 -13.50
C ARG A 229 0.21 20.48 -13.75
N ASP A 230 -0.17 19.62 -14.68
CA ASP A 230 -1.57 19.26 -14.88
C ASP A 230 -2.07 18.40 -13.71
N PRO A 231 -3.03 18.88 -12.90
CA PRO A 231 -3.57 18.10 -11.79
C PRO A 231 -4.31 16.85 -12.24
N GLN A 232 -4.85 16.82 -13.46
CA GLN A 232 -5.56 15.67 -14.01
C GLN A 232 -4.61 14.54 -14.47
N ALA A 233 -3.30 14.81 -14.57
CA ALA A 233 -2.30 13.78 -14.83
C ALA A 233 -1.99 12.93 -13.60
N ILE A 234 -2.38 13.36 -12.40
CA ILE A 234 -2.18 12.62 -11.14
C ILE A 234 -3.33 11.62 -10.96
N VAL A 235 -3.00 10.32 -10.92
CA VAL A 235 -4.01 9.27 -10.73
C VAL A 235 -4.48 9.24 -9.26
N PRO A 236 -5.77 9.54 -8.96
CA PRO A 236 -6.30 9.45 -7.61
C PRO A 236 -6.66 8.00 -7.28
N SER A 237 -5.78 7.32 -6.54
CA SER A 237 -5.94 5.94 -6.10
C SER A 237 -6.20 5.86 -4.59
N MET A 238 -6.46 4.65 -4.09
CA MET A 238 -6.58 4.34 -2.66
C MET A 238 -6.20 2.89 -2.40
N LEU A 239 -5.51 2.64 -1.29
CA LEU A 239 -5.40 1.31 -0.72
C LEU A 239 -6.50 1.12 0.32
N GLY A 240 -7.43 0.20 0.05
CA GLY A 240 -8.54 -0.13 0.93
C GLY A 240 -8.48 -1.58 1.43
N TYR A 241 -8.53 -1.77 2.75
CA TYR A 241 -8.77 -3.10 3.30
C TYR A 241 -10.20 -3.55 2.99
N VAL A 242 -10.37 -4.84 2.63
CA VAL A 242 -11.67 -5.41 2.27
C VAL A 242 -11.98 -6.61 3.16
N LEU A 243 -13.17 -6.62 3.78
CA LEU A 243 -13.75 -7.73 4.52
C LEU A 243 -14.99 -8.24 3.78
N CYS A 244 -14.84 -9.35 3.05
CA CYS A 244 -15.95 -9.97 2.32
C CYS A 244 -16.75 -10.86 3.25
N ALA A 245 -18.00 -10.46 3.54
CA ALA A 245 -18.92 -11.15 4.44
C ALA A 245 -20.21 -11.55 3.73
N PRO A 246 -20.70 -12.79 3.87
CA PRO A 246 -21.98 -13.22 3.32
C PRO A 246 -23.18 -12.66 4.07
N ASP A 247 -23.01 -12.30 5.32
CA ASP A 247 -24.04 -11.81 6.23
C ASP A 247 -23.45 -10.96 7.36
N GLU A 248 -24.31 -10.26 8.09
CA GLU A 248 -23.93 -9.36 9.19
C GLU A 248 -23.26 -10.08 10.35
N GLU A 249 -23.70 -11.30 10.68
CA GLU A 249 -23.11 -12.10 11.77
C GLU A 249 -21.65 -12.46 11.47
N SER A 250 -21.35 -12.84 10.23
CA SER A 250 -19.99 -13.10 9.78
C SER A 250 -19.12 -11.83 9.81
N LEU A 251 -19.70 -10.70 9.42
CA LEU A 251 -19.00 -9.41 9.45
C LEU A 251 -18.69 -8.99 10.90
N GLU A 252 -19.62 -9.15 11.83
CA GLU A 252 -19.40 -8.86 13.25
C GLU A 252 -18.24 -9.70 13.82
N ARG A 253 -18.27 -11.02 13.59
CA ARG A 253 -17.18 -11.92 14.03
C ARG A 253 -15.82 -11.48 13.46
N MET A 254 -15.77 -11.11 12.18
CA MET A 254 -14.53 -10.63 11.56
C MET A 254 -14.08 -9.30 12.13
N CYS A 255 -14.97 -8.36 12.39
CA CYS A 255 -14.64 -7.08 13.02
C CYS A 255 -14.16 -7.24 14.48
N GLU A 256 -14.56 -8.29 15.16
CA GLU A 256 -14.09 -8.62 16.52
C GLU A 256 -12.76 -9.37 16.54
N HIS A 257 -12.34 -9.93 15.41
CA HIS A 257 -11.15 -10.78 15.34
C HIS A 257 -9.87 -10.00 15.65
N PRO A 258 -8.98 -10.50 16.55
CA PRO A 258 -7.80 -9.78 17.01
C PRO A 258 -6.87 -9.31 15.88
N LEU A 259 -6.59 -10.16 14.89
CA LEU A 259 -5.70 -9.79 13.77
C LEU A 259 -6.30 -8.71 12.87
N VAL A 260 -7.62 -8.67 12.70
CA VAL A 260 -8.30 -7.62 11.93
C VAL A 260 -8.30 -6.30 12.70
N ARG A 261 -8.58 -6.33 14.01
CA ARG A 261 -8.46 -5.13 14.86
C ARG A 261 -7.04 -4.56 14.85
N MET A 262 -6.01 -5.41 14.88
CA MET A 262 -4.61 -4.97 14.83
C MET A 262 -4.27 -4.16 13.58
N LEU A 263 -4.97 -4.31 12.45
CA LEU A 263 -4.77 -3.44 11.28
C LEU A 263 -5.10 -1.98 11.59
N CYS A 264 -5.99 -1.72 12.53
CA CYS A 264 -6.37 -0.36 12.90
C CYS A 264 -5.30 0.38 13.72
N ILE A 265 -4.25 -0.29 14.23
CA ILE A 265 -3.17 0.37 14.96
C ILE A 265 -2.45 1.43 14.10
N LEU A 266 -2.54 1.29 12.79
CA LEU A 266 -1.92 2.18 11.81
C LEU A 266 -2.74 3.44 11.54
N LEU A 267 -4.00 3.45 11.95
CA LEU A 267 -4.88 4.59 11.74
C LEU A 267 -4.45 5.79 12.60
N PRO A 268 -4.69 7.01 12.12
CA PRO A 268 -4.47 8.21 12.90
C PRO A 268 -5.37 8.25 14.17
N ALA A 269 -4.88 8.87 15.25
CA ALA A 269 -5.61 9.03 16.50
C ALA A 269 -7.01 9.65 16.32
N LYS A 270 -7.19 10.52 15.34
CA LYS A 270 -8.50 11.13 15.01
C LYS A 270 -9.56 10.09 14.63
N GLU A 271 -9.18 8.97 13.97
CA GLU A 271 -10.12 7.92 13.57
C GLU A 271 -10.68 7.18 14.80
N TYR A 272 -9.85 6.97 15.81
CA TYR A 272 -10.28 6.44 17.10
C TYR A 272 -11.29 7.38 17.79
N ARG A 273 -10.96 8.67 17.87
CA ARG A 273 -11.86 9.67 18.47
C ARG A 273 -13.18 9.80 17.73
N ALA A 274 -13.18 9.61 16.40
CA ALA A 274 -14.40 9.62 15.59
C ALA A 274 -15.40 8.53 15.95
N VAL A 275 -14.93 7.42 16.54
CA VAL A 275 -15.79 6.32 17.04
C VAL A 275 -15.90 6.29 18.56
N GLY A 276 -15.45 7.35 19.26
CA GLY A 276 -15.52 7.47 20.72
C GLY A 276 -14.49 6.61 21.47
N ALA A 277 -13.40 6.20 20.80
CA ALA A 277 -12.32 5.42 21.40
C ALA A 277 -11.05 6.25 21.58
N GLU A 278 -10.20 5.82 22.52
CA GLU A 278 -8.85 6.39 22.67
C GLU A 278 -7.82 5.52 21.94
N PRO A 279 -6.84 6.11 21.25
CA PRO A 279 -5.81 5.36 20.56
C PRO A 279 -4.93 4.60 21.57
N PRO A 280 -4.55 3.33 21.28
CA PRO A 280 -3.71 2.53 22.18
C PRO A 280 -2.19 2.83 22.07
N PHE A 281 -1.84 3.97 21.49
CA PHE A 281 -0.46 4.42 21.25
C PHE A 281 -0.31 5.92 21.58
N GLU A 282 0.92 6.34 21.78
CA GLU A 282 1.25 7.76 21.94
C GLU A 282 1.44 8.45 20.58
N GLY A 283 1.06 9.73 20.51
CA GLY A 283 1.19 10.56 19.31
C GLY A 283 0.03 10.41 18.32
N GLU A 284 0.30 10.70 17.06
CA GLU A 284 -0.75 10.82 16.03
C GLU A 284 -1.06 9.51 15.29
N SER A 285 -0.18 8.52 15.35
CA SER A 285 -0.36 7.23 14.67
C SER A 285 0.60 6.17 15.18
N GLY A 286 0.14 4.92 15.23
CA GLY A 286 0.98 3.76 15.54
C GLY A 286 2.13 3.50 14.56
N PHE A 287 2.09 4.04 13.35
CA PHE A 287 3.20 3.99 12.38
C PHE A 287 4.55 4.45 12.94
N HIS A 288 4.52 5.36 13.91
CA HIS A 288 5.72 6.00 14.46
C HIS A 288 6.27 5.32 15.72
N SER A 289 5.49 4.43 16.36
CA SER A 289 5.85 3.88 17.68
C SER A 289 5.74 2.35 17.76
N PHE A 290 4.87 1.73 16.96
CA PHE A 290 4.59 0.30 17.06
C PHE A 290 5.65 -0.55 16.36
N VAL A 291 6.28 -1.48 17.10
CA VAL A 291 7.21 -2.50 16.59
C VAL A 291 6.70 -3.87 17.04
N PRO A 292 6.11 -4.69 16.15
CA PRO A 292 5.41 -5.93 16.51
C PRO A 292 6.23 -6.95 17.30
N THR A 293 7.53 -7.02 17.05
CA THR A 293 8.42 -7.98 17.70
C THR A 293 8.78 -7.63 19.15
N THR A 294 8.49 -6.41 19.60
CA THR A 294 8.77 -5.95 20.97
C THR A 294 7.54 -6.02 21.87
N VAL A 295 6.36 -6.38 21.32
CA VAL A 295 5.09 -6.34 22.05
C VAL A 295 4.77 -7.72 22.61
N SER A 296 4.59 -7.81 23.93
CA SER A 296 4.15 -9.03 24.60
C SER A 296 2.70 -9.40 24.27
N ARG A 297 2.30 -10.65 24.57
CA ARG A 297 0.91 -11.10 24.39
C ARG A 297 -0.07 -10.22 25.16
N ALA A 298 0.21 -9.95 26.43
CA ALA A 298 -0.67 -9.13 27.28
C ALA A 298 -0.80 -7.68 26.78
N GLU A 299 0.26 -7.11 26.22
CA GLU A 299 0.20 -5.79 25.59
C GLU A 299 -0.59 -5.81 24.30
N SER A 300 -0.39 -6.82 23.44
CA SER A 300 -1.17 -7.00 22.21
C SER A 300 -2.66 -7.14 22.52
N GLU A 301 -3.03 -7.91 23.52
CA GLU A 301 -4.43 -8.08 23.96
C GLU A 301 -5.03 -6.78 24.48
N ARG A 302 -4.27 -5.97 25.22
CA ARG A 302 -4.71 -4.63 25.66
C ARG A 302 -4.90 -3.68 24.45
N VAL A 303 -4.00 -3.70 23.48
CA VAL A 303 -4.12 -2.93 22.24
C VAL A 303 -5.39 -3.34 21.49
N VAL A 304 -5.59 -4.64 21.28
CA VAL A 304 -6.79 -5.17 20.61
C VAL A 304 -8.06 -4.77 21.32
N ALA A 305 -8.08 -4.86 22.66
CA ALA A 305 -9.24 -4.48 23.46
C ALA A 305 -9.62 -2.99 23.33
N ALA A 306 -8.64 -2.13 23.10
CA ALA A 306 -8.85 -0.68 22.90
C ALA A 306 -9.38 -0.35 21.48
N ILE A 307 -9.38 -1.28 20.54
CA ILE A 307 -9.82 -1.08 19.16
C ILE A 307 -11.24 -1.61 18.99
N PRO A 308 -12.28 -0.76 18.96
CA PRO A 308 -13.67 -1.24 18.83
C PRO A 308 -13.96 -1.77 17.41
N PRO A 309 -14.92 -2.70 17.25
CA PRO A 309 -15.36 -3.20 15.94
C PRO A 309 -15.84 -2.08 14.99
N SER A 310 -16.42 -1.00 15.53
CA SER A 310 -16.84 0.17 14.76
C SER A 310 -15.66 0.86 14.03
N LEU A 311 -14.47 0.84 14.64
CA LEU A 311 -13.27 1.37 13.98
C LEU A 311 -12.82 0.47 12.82
N VAL A 312 -12.95 -0.86 12.94
CA VAL A 312 -12.68 -1.80 11.84
C VAL A 312 -13.61 -1.53 10.66
N ARG A 313 -14.92 -1.37 10.93
CA ARG A 313 -15.91 -1.03 9.89
C ARG A 313 -15.55 0.29 9.19
N ARG A 314 -15.16 1.29 9.96
CA ARG A 314 -14.73 2.58 9.42
C ARG A 314 -13.48 2.47 8.53
N ALA A 315 -12.55 1.60 8.88
CA ALA A 315 -11.27 1.40 8.18
C ALA A 315 -11.36 0.50 6.95
N THR A 316 -12.46 -0.25 6.77
CA THR A 316 -12.57 -1.26 5.72
C THR A 316 -13.73 -0.98 4.75
N PHE A 317 -13.65 -1.51 3.54
CA PHE A 317 -14.80 -1.82 2.71
C PHE A 317 -15.31 -3.20 3.14
N HIS A 318 -16.60 -3.35 3.36
CA HIS A 318 -17.10 -4.60 3.97
C HIS A 318 -18.50 -4.99 3.50
N GLY A 319 -18.78 -6.28 3.57
CA GLY A 319 -20.05 -6.88 3.18
C GLY A 319 -19.96 -7.78 1.95
N ASP A 320 -21.07 -7.95 1.25
CA ASP A 320 -21.12 -8.61 -0.05
C ASP A 320 -20.68 -7.67 -1.20
N ALA A 321 -20.69 -8.16 -2.44
CA ALA A 321 -20.24 -7.39 -3.59
C ALA A 321 -21.07 -6.10 -3.80
N ASN A 322 -22.38 -6.13 -3.58
CA ASN A 322 -23.24 -4.96 -3.77
C ASN A 322 -23.00 -3.90 -2.69
N GLN A 323 -22.87 -4.33 -1.43
CA GLN A 323 -22.58 -3.45 -0.30
C GLN A 323 -21.20 -2.77 -0.45
N ILE A 324 -20.19 -3.53 -0.88
CA ILE A 324 -18.85 -2.97 -1.15
C ILE A 324 -18.91 -2.01 -2.36
N ALA A 325 -19.63 -2.37 -3.44
CA ALA A 325 -19.77 -1.49 -4.60
C ALA A 325 -20.44 -0.16 -4.24
N GLU A 326 -21.47 -0.17 -3.40
CA GLU A 326 -22.12 1.05 -2.91
C GLU A 326 -21.14 1.95 -2.14
N GLN A 327 -20.35 1.35 -1.23
CA GLN A 327 -19.30 2.09 -0.50
C GLN A 327 -18.27 2.69 -1.46
N VAL A 328 -17.80 1.92 -2.46
CA VAL A 328 -16.79 2.39 -3.43
C VAL A 328 -17.33 3.53 -4.30
N ARG A 329 -18.60 3.50 -4.70
CA ARG A 329 -19.23 4.58 -5.50
C ARG A 329 -19.21 5.94 -4.79
N ALA A 330 -19.26 5.97 -3.45
CA ALA A 330 -19.11 7.21 -2.71
C ALA A 330 -17.70 7.83 -2.91
N TYR A 331 -16.67 7.00 -3.00
CA TYR A 331 -15.32 7.48 -3.30
C TYR A 331 -15.12 7.82 -4.78
N GLU A 332 -15.79 7.12 -5.70
CA GLU A 332 -15.81 7.50 -7.12
C GLU A 332 -16.35 8.93 -7.30
N GLN A 333 -17.43 9.27 -6.59
CA GLN A 333 -17.97 10.63 -6.55
C GLN A 333 -16.98 11.63 -5.91
N ALA A 334 -16.17 11.20 -4.96
CA ALA A 334 -15.09 11.97 -4.34
C ALA A 334 -13.83 12.08 -5.20
N GLY A 335 -13.81 11.47 -6.40
CA GLY A 335 -12.70 11.56 -7.36
C GLY A 335 -11.83 10.33 -7.50
N LEU A 336 -12.09 9.24 -6.75
CA LEU A 336 -11.33 7.98 -6.86
C LEU A 336 -11.41 7.40 -8.29
N ARG A 337 -10.27 6.90 -8.82
CA ARG A 337 -10.17 6.28 -10.14
C ARG A 337 -9.49 4.92 -10.14
N ASP A 338 -8.73 4.62 -9.07
CA ASP A 338 -8.02 3.34 -8.92
C ASP A 338 -8.14 2.87 -7.46
N LEU A 339 -8.53 1.61 -7.25
CA LEU A 339 -8.69 1.02 -5.92
C LEU A 339 -7.84 -0.24 -5.79
N VAL A 340 -6.88 -0.21 -4.90
CA VAL A 340 -6.12 -1.39 -4.47
C VAL A 340 -6.89 -2.08 -3.34
N MET A 341 -7.54 -3.19 -3.66
CA MET A 341 -8.38 -3.94 -2.72
C MET A 341 -7.52 -4.92 -1.90
N TRP A 342 -7.16 -4.54 -0.68
CA TRP A 342 -6.38 -5.41 0.21
C TRP A 342 -7.31 -6.35 0.97
N ASN A 343 -7.58 -7.52 0.41
CA ASN A 343 -8.47 -8.52 0.99
C ASN A 343 -7.87 -9.13 2.26
N VAL A 344 -8.47 -8.83 3.41
CA VAL A 344 -8.03 -9.29 4.73
C VAL A 344 -9.01 -10.29 5.37
N THR A 345 -10.02 -10.74 4.66
CA THR A 345 -11.05 -11.69 5.12
C THR A 345 -10.43 -12.94 5.73
N ALA A 346 -9.41 -13.50 5.09
CA ALA A 346 -8.78 -14.74 5.55
C ALA A 346 -8.00 -14.61 6.87
N PHE A 347 -7.69 -13.40 7.35
CA PHE A 347 -7.07 -13.23 8.67
C PHE A 347 -8.03 -13.63 9.79
N ALA A 348 -9.31 -13.30 9.65
CA ALA A 348 -10.34 -13.64 10.61
C ALA A 348 -11.01 -14.97 10.28
N GLU A 349 -11.32 -15.22 9.02
CA GLU A 349 -12.15 -16.35 8.58
C GLU A 349 -11.55 -17.01 7.33
N PRO A 350 -10.53 -17.89 7.49
CA PRO A 350 -9.89 -18.57 6.36
C PRO A 350 -10.86 -19.41 5.51
N SER A 351 -11.95 -19.90 6.10
CA SER A 351 -13.00 -20.67 5.41
C SER A 351 -13.71 -19.83 4.34
N LEU A 352 -13.75 -18.50 4.51
CA LEU A 352 -14.33 -17.55 3.54
C LEU A 352 -13.34 -17.09 2.45
N ALA A 353 -12.12 -17.63 2.39
CA ALA A 353 -11.15 -17.23 1.37
C ALA A 353 -11.72 -17.37 -0.06
N SER A 354 -12.32 -18.52 -0.40
CA SER A 354 -12.92 -18.74 -1.72
C SER A 354 -14.11 -17.82 -2.00
N TYR A 355 -14.93 -17.56 -0.98
CA TYR A 355 -16.05 -16.62 -1.06
C TYR A 355 -15.53 -15.20 -1.33
N SER A 356 -14.51 -14.75 -0.62
CA SER A 356 -13.95 -13.42 -0.77
C SER A 356 -13.42 -13.17 -2.19
N PHE A 357 -12.76 -14.14 -2.81
CA PHE A 357 -12.33 -14.03 -4.20
C PHE A 357 -13.51 -13.97 -5.19
N LYS A 358 -14.61 -14.67 -4.89
CA LYS A 358 -15.85 -14.56 -5.68
C LYS A 358 -16.42 -13.14 -5.58
N VAL A 359 -16.52 -12.59 -4.37
CA VAL A 359 -16.98 -11.21 -4.12
C VAL A 359 -16.14 -10.19 -4.90
N LEU A 360 -14.80 -10.32 -4.88
CA LEU A 360 -13.94 -9.39 -5.62
C LEU A 360 -14.16 -9.45 -7.13
N ARG A 361 -14.44 -10.63 -7.71
CA ARG A 361 -14.78 -10.74 -9.15
C ARG A 361 -16.13 -10.11 -9.46
N GLU A 362 -17.15 -10.38 -8.63
CA GLU A 362 -18.47 -9.76 -8.78
C GLU A 362 -18.39 -8.23 -8.65
N LEU A 363 -17.56 -7.73 -7.71
CA LEU A 363 -17.34 -6.29 -7.54
C LEU A 363 -16.79 -5.64 -8.82
N ARG A 364 -15.88 -6.32 -9.54
CA ARG A 364 -15.34 -5.86 -10.81
C ARG A 364 -16.43 -5.70 -11.90
N GLU A 365 -17.47 -6.53 -11.85
CA GLU A 365 -18.59 -6.44 -12.79
C GLU A 365 -19.58 -5.32 -12.44
N LEU A 366 -19.57 -4.87 -11.16
CA LEU A 366 -20.47 -3.85 -10.63
C LEU A 366 -19.91 -2.42 -10.75
N LEU A 367 -18.59 -2.26 -10.88
CA LEU A 367 -17.85 -0.98 -10.92
C LEU A 367 -17.23 -0.72 -12.29
#